data_0359eed976b1a347e95d63a2e91403a4
#
_entry.id   0359eed976b1a347e95d63a2e91403a4
#
_cell.length_a   1.000
_cell.length_b   1.000
_cell.length_c   1.000
_cell.angle_alpha   90.00
_cell.angle_beta   90.00
_cell.angle_gamma   90.00
#
_symmetry.space_group_name_H-M   'P 1'
#
loop_
_entity.id
_entity.type
_entity.pdbx_description
1 polymer ?
#
loop_
_entity_poly.entity_id
_entity_poly.type
_entity_poly.pdbx_seq_one_letter_code
_entity_poly.pdbx_strand_id
1 'polypeptide(L)'
;MRGSDPDAAVYYLAKMLYAGEDVKFIARRIMILASEDIGNADPQALQVAVTAAQAVERVGMPESQIILSQAVTYMACAPKSNAAVNAIFAAMDSVKHTQTTVPVHLQDAHYGGHEKLGKGIGYKYAHDYPGHYVEQQYLPSEIEGSHFYEPGDLGYEKTIK
;
A
#
# COMPACT_ATOMS: atom_id res chain seq x y z
N MET A 1 9.17 -4.99 -15.19
CA MET A 1 9.29 -4.48 -13.81
C MET A 1 9.01 -5.58 -12.78
N ARG A 2 7.83 -6.21 -12.76
CA ARG A 2 7.49 -7.28 -11.80
C ARG A 2 8.50 -8.43 -11.76
N GLY A 3 9.02 -8.84 -12.92
CA GLY A 3 10.03 -9.91 -13.06
C GLY A 3 11.46 -9.48 -12.75
N SER A 4 11.68 -8.27 -12.25
CA SER A 4 13.00 -7.75 -11.84
C SER A 4 14.05 -7.76 -12.95
N ASP A 5 13.63 -7.49 -14.19
CA ASP A 5 14.51 -7.34 -15.35
C ASP A 5 14.46 -5.89 -15.85
N PRO A 6 15.48 -5.06 -15.56
CA PRO A 6 15.51 -3.65 -15.97
C PRO A 6 15.67 -3.47 -17.48
N ASP A 7 16.39 -4.34 -18.17
CA ASP A 7 16.59 -4.23 -19.61
C ASP A 7 15.29 -4.51 -20.36
N ALA A 8 14.56 -5.56 -19.98
CA ALA A 8 13.22 -5.82 -20.50
C ALA A 8 12.24 -4.69 -20.17
N ALA A 9 12.30 -4.11 -18.96
CA ALA A 9 11.44 -3.00 -18.57
C ALA A 9 11.63 -1.78 -19.47
N VAL A 10 12.88 -1.39 -19.72
CA VAL A 10 13.22 -0.26 -20.64
C VAL A 10 12.83 -0.59 -22.07
N TYR A 11 13.09 -1.80 -22.53
CA TYR A 11 12.73 -2.20 -23.90
C TYR A 11 11.22 -2.12 -24.16
N TYR A 12 10.40 -2.65 -23.23
CA TYR A 12 8.95 -2.57 -23.38
C TYR A 12 8.40 -1.16 -23.19
N LEU A 13 9.02 -0.33 -22.34
CA LEU A 13 8.71 1.10 -22.28
C LEU A 13 8.94 1.75 -23.64
N ALA A 14 10.09 1.51 -24.27
CA ALA A 14 10.41 2.06 -25.59
C ALA A 14 9.41 1.59 -26.64
N LYS A 15 8.99 0.33 -26.63
CA LYS A 15 7.94 -0.18 -27.53
C LYS A 15 6.61 0.55 -27.36
N MET A 16 6.18 0.80 -26.12
CA MET A 16 4.93 1.52 -25.83
C MET A 16 5.02 2.97 -26.33
N LEU A 17 6.12 3.66 -26.04
CA LEU A 17 6.34 5.04 -26.50
C LEU A 17 6.40 5.13 -28.02
N TYR A 18 7.11 4.22 -28.69
CA TYR A 18 7.19 4.16 -30.14
C TYR A 18 5.83 3.89 -30.80
N ALA A 19 4.99 3.09 -30.17
CA ALA A 19 3.61 2.83 -30.61
C ALA A 19 2.65 4.00 -30.35
N GLY A 20 3.09 5.06 -29.70
CA GLY A 20 2.26 6.25 -29.38
C GLY A 20 1.37 6.09 -28.17
N GLU A 21 1.71 5.17 -27.25
CA GLU A 21 0.94 5.01 -26.00
C GLU A 21 0.96 6.30 -25.16
N ASP A 22 -0.14 6.59 -24.52
CA ASP A 22 -0.28 7.75 -23.64
C ASP A 22 0.68 7.66 -22.45
N VAL A 23 1.55 8.64 -22.31
CA VAL A 23 2.54 8.73 -21.22
C VAL A 23 1.87 8.77 -19.84
N LYS A 24 0.67 9.34 -19.73
CA LYS A 24 -0.10 9.35 -18.47
C LYS A 24 -0.62 7.94 -18.12
N PHE A 25 -1.02 7.18 -19.12
CA PHE A 25 -1.38 5.78 -18.94
C PHE A 25 -0.19 4.97 -18.45
N ILE A 26 0.98 5.14 -19.07
CA ILE A 26 2.23 4.47 -18.66
C ILE A 26 2.57 4.83 -17.21
N ALA A 27 2.57 6.13 -16.87
CA ALA A 27 2.86 6.61 -15.52
C ALA A 27 1.88 6.02 -14.48
N ARG A 28 0.58 5.97 -14.80
CA ARG A 28 -0.43 5.34 -13.94
C ARG A 28 -0.15 3.86 -13.70
N ARG A 29 0.28 3.12 -14.71
CA ARG A 29 0.64 1.70 -14.57
C ARG A 29 1.86 1.49 -13.67
N ILE A 30 2.83 2.41 -13.71
CA ILE A 30 3.99 2.39 -12.82
C ILE A 30 3.56 2.64 -11.37
N MET A 31 2.66 3.61 -11.11
CA MET A 31 2.12 3.87 -9.76
C MET A 31 1.39 2.66 -9.18
N ILE A 32 0.56 1.99 -9.99
CA ILE A 32 -0.14 0.77 -9.55
C ILE A 32 0.87 -0.32 -9.18
N LEU A 33 1.85 -0.58 -10.05
CA LEU A 33 2.88 -1.59 -9.82
C LEU A 33 3.70 -1.30 -8.55
N ALA A 34 4.01 -0.03 -8.28
CA ALA A 34 4.74 0.37 -7.08
C ALA A 34 4.05 -0.08 -5.79
N SER A 35 2.71 -0.07 -5.75
CA SER A 35 1.94 -0.54 -4.59
C SER A 35 1.59 -2.02 -4.65
N GLU A 36 1.33 -2.56 -5.84
CA GLU A 36 0.89 -3.94 -6.05
C GLU A 36 2.03 -4.96 -5.91
N ASP A 37 3.19 -4.66 -6.52
CA ASP A 37 4.29 -5.62 -6.65
C ASP A 37 5.52 -5.27 -5.78
N ILE A 38 5.64 -4.03 -5.30
CA ILE A 38 6.73 -3.59 -4.43
C ILE A 38 6.21 -3.32 -3.01
N GLY A 39 5.16 -2.53 -2.88
CA GLY A 39 4.51 -2.26 -1.60
C GLY A 39 5.49 -1.80 -0.53
N ASN A 40 5.38 -2.41 0.65
CA ASN A 40 6.22 -2.07 1.79
C ASN A 40 7.62 -2.71 1.76
N ALA A 41 7.95 -3.52 0.76
CA ALA A 41 9.34 -3.95 0.56
C ALA A 41 10.26 -2.76 0.23
N ASP A 42 9.72 -1.77 -0.49
CA ASP A 42 10.35 -0.46 -0.69
C ASP A 42 9.30 0.67 -0.71
N PRO A 43 9.02 1.30 0.45
CA PRO A 43 8.03 2.37 0.54
C PRO A 43 8.32 3.59 -0.35
N GLN A 44 9.55 3.78 -0.80
CA GLN A 44 9.93 4.87 -1.71
C GLN A 44 9.42 4.63 -3.15
N ALA A 45 9.14 3.40 -3.52
CA ALA A 45 8.71 3.08 -4.88
C ALA A 45 7.46 3.89 -5.30
N LEU A 46 6.46 4.00 -4.45
CA LEU A 46 5.26 4.79 -4.75
C LEU A 46 5.58 6.29 -4.87
N GLN A 47 6.48 6.82 -4.05
CA GLN A 47 6.92 8.22 -4.14
C GLN A 47 7.65 8.50 -5.47
N VAL A 48 8.56 7.61 -5.87
CA VAL A 48 9.25 7.69 -7.16
C VAL A 48 8.24 7.66 -8.31
N ALA A 49 7.27 6.75 -8.28
CA ALA A 49 6.25 6.62 -9.30
C ALA A 49 5.37 7.87 -9.41
N VAL A 50 4.93 8.43 -8.28
CA VAL A 50 4.10 9.65 -8.24
C VAL A 50 4.88 10.85 -8.72
N THR A 51 6.13 11.01 -8.28
CA THR A 51 7.00 12.12 -8.72
C THR A 51 7.27 12.03 -10.23
N ALA A 52 7.54 10.83 -10.75
CA ALA A 52 7.71 10.62 -12.19
C ALA A 52 6.45 11.01 -12.98
N ALA A 53 5.26 10.62 -12.52
CA ALA A 53 3.99 10.99 -13.14
C ALA A 53 3.78 12.51 -13.20
N GLN A 54 4.05 13.20 -12.09
CA GLN A 54 3.96 14.68 -12.03
C GLN A 54 4.99 15.37 -12.92
N ALA A 55 6.20 14.85 -13.00
CA ALA A 55 7.26 15.39 -13.84
C ALA A 55 6.93 15.24 -15.33
N VAL A 56 6.43 14.09 -15.75
CA VAL A 56 5.99 13.80 -17.12
C VAL A 56 4.93 14.81 -17.60
N GLU A 57 3.96 15.17 -16.74
CA GLU A 57 2.93 16.15 -17.08
C GLU A 57 3.48 17.57 -17.29
N ARG A 58 4.56 17.92 -16.59
CA ARG A 58 5.18 19.25 -16.67
C ARG A 58 6.18 19.39 -17.79
N VAL A 59 6.92 18.30 -18.06
CA VAL A 59 8.06 18.34 -19.02
C VAL A 59 7.60 18.05 -20.45
N GLY A 60 6.69 17.09 -20.64
CA GLY A 60 6.23 16.67 -21.97
C GLY A 60 7.26 15.81 -22.71
N MET A 61 6.93 15.46 -23.96
CA MET A 61 7.81 14.70 -24.85
C MET A 61 8.75 15.64 -25.62
N PRO A 62 9.97 15.22 -25.98
CA PRO A 62 10.48 13.84 -25.83
C PRO A 62 11.11 13.54 -24.46
N GLU A 63 11.36 14.51 -23.60
CA GLU A 63 12.14 14.35 -22.38
C GLU A 63 11.45 13.45 -21.33
N SER A 64 10.12 13.33 -21.37
CA SER A 64 9.36 12.40 -20.50
C SER A 64 9.81 10.95 -20.61
N GLN A 65 10.37 10.53 -21.76
CA GLN A 65 10.93 9.19 -21.91
C GLN A 65 12.10 8.92 -20.94
N ILE A 66 12.88 9.93 -20.61
CA ILE A 66 14.02 9.84 -19.67
C ILE A 66 13.49 9.61 -18.26
N ILE A 67 12.48 10.37 -17.85
CA ILE A 67 11.82 10.27 -16.54
C ILE A 67 11.17 8.89 -16.37
N LEU A 68 10.45 8.44 -17.38
CA LEU A 68 9.81 7.11 -17.37
C LEU A 68 10.85 5.98 -17.34
N SER A 69 11.98 6.13 -18.04
CA SER A 69 13.09 5.17 -18.00
C SER A 69 13.67 5.03 -16.60
N GLN A 70 13.92 6.14 -15.91
CA GLN A 70 14.36 6.13 -14.51
C GLN A 70 13.34 5.39 -13.61
N ALA A 71 12.06 5.70 -13.76
CA ALA A 71 11.01 5.07 -12.95
C ALA A 71 10.93 3.55 -13.19
N VAL A 72 10.90 3.09 -14.45
CA VAL A 72 10.77 1.65 -14.73
C VAL A 72 12.00 0.85 -14.33
N THR A 73 13.21 1.42 -14.42
CA THR A 73 14.44 0.77 -13.96
C THR A 73 14.47 0.68 -12.43
N TYR A 74 14.06 1.75 -11.73
CA TYR A 74 13.89 1.71 -10.27
C TYR A 74 12.93 0.60 -9.86
N MET A 75 11.74 0.53 -10.46
CA MET A 75 10.73 -0.47 -10.14
C MET A 75 11.22 -1.90 -10.46
N ALA A 76 11.99 -2.07 -11.53
CA ALA A 76 12.54 -3.38 -11.88
C ALA A 76 13.60 -3.85 -10.86
N CYS A 77 14.40 -2.94 -10.33
CA CYS A 77 15.47 -3.25 -9.38
C CYS A 77 15.03 -3.29 -7.92
N ALA A 78 13.87 -2.71 -7.57
CA ALA A 78 13.36 -2.69 -6.21
C ALA A 78 13.00 -4.09 -5.69
N PRO A 79 13.14 -4.35 -4.39
CA PRO A 79 12.65 -5.59 -3.79
C PRO A 79 11.13 -5.71 -3.97
N LYS A 80 10.64 -6.93 -4.17
CA LYS A 80 9.22 -7.20 -4.48
C LYS A 80 8.48 -7.74 -3.28
N SER A 81 7.24 -7.24 -3.09
CA SER A 81 6.25 -7.80 -2.16
C SER A 81 4.84 -7.49 -2.66
N ASN A 82 3.96 -8.46 -2.54
CA ASN A 82 2.53 -8.31 -2.78
C ASN A 82 1.71 -8.40 -1.48
N ALA A 83 2.35 -8.33 -0.32
CA ALA A 83 1.70 -8.49 0.97
C ALA A 83 0.56 -7.49 1.17
N ALA A 84 0.76 -6.21 0.78
CA ALA A 84 -0.28 -5.18 0.93
C ALA A 84 -1.51 -5.44 0.06
N VAL A 85 -1.33 -5.91 -1.18
CA VAL A 85 -2.46 -6.22 -2.06
C VAL A 85 -3.19 -7.48 -1.62
N ASN A 86 -2.48 -8.49 -1.16
CA ASN A 86 -3.08 -9.70 -0.60
C ASN A 86 -3.89 -9.37 0.66
N ALA A 87 -3.35 -8.50 1.53
CA ALA A 87 -4.03 -8.07 2.75
C ALA A 87 -5.39 -7.42 2.46
N ILE A 88 -5.43 -6.44 1.54
CA ILE A 88 -6.70 -5.76 1.25
C ILE A 88 -7.71 -6.71 0.57
N PHE A 89 -7.27 -7.60 -0.31
CA PHE A 89 -8.19 -8.54 -0.94
C PHE A 89 -8.76 -9.54 0.05
N ALA A 90 -7.95 -10.08 0.96
CA ALA A 90 -8.42 -10.97 2.01
C ALA A 90 -9.39 -10.25 2.96
N ALA A 91 -9.09 -9.02 3.36
CA ALA A 91 -9.97 -8.21 4.20
C ALA A 91 -11.29 -7.90 3.49
N MET A 92 -11.27 -7.53 2.21
CA MET A 92 -12.48 -7.27 1.41
C MET A 92 -13.35 -8.51 1.25
N ASP A 93 -12.73 -9.68 1.11
CA ASP A 93 -13.47 -10.96 1.05
C ASP A 93 -14.12 -11.26 2.40
N SER A 94 -13.41 -11.07 3.50
CA SER A 94 -13.96 -11.22 4.86
C SER A 94 -15.17 -10.31 5.08
N VAL A 95 -15.08 -9.03 4.72
CA VAL A 95 -16.18 -8.06 4.85
C VAL A 95 -17.41 -8.47 4.04
N LYS A 96 -17.23 -9.08 2.85
CA LYS A 96 -18.35 -9.54 2.03
C LYS A 96 -19.11 -10.73 2.63
N HIS A 97 -18.40 -11.60 3.34
CA HIS A 97 -18.96 -12.87 3.80
C HIS A 97 -19.28 -12.90 5.30
N THR A 98 -18.75 -11.97 6.10
CA THR A 98 -18.94 -11.92 7.52
C THR A 98 -19.47 -10.56 7.97
N GLN A 99 -20.67 -10.54 8.55
CA GLN A 99 -21.19 -9.35 9.18
C GLN A 99 -20.53 -9.17 10.54
N THR A 100 -19.93 -8.00 10.76
CA THR A 100 -19.15 -7.71 11.97
C THR A 100 -19.62 -6.44 12.64
N THR A 101 -19.31 -6.32 13.94
CA THR A 101 -19.58 -5.12 14.73
C THR A 101 -18.28 -4.59 15.32
N VAL A 102 -17.99 -3.29 15.17
CA VAL A 102 -16.82 -2.66 15.79
C VAL A 102 -16.88 -2.86 17.31
N PRO A 103 -15.81 -3.34 17.96
CA PRO A 103 -15.76 -3.52 19.41
C PRO A 103 -16.17 -2.23 20.14
N VAL A 104 -16.98 -2.37 21.21
CA VAL A 104 -17.61 -1.22 21.88
C VAL A 104 -16.59 -0.22 22.40
N HIS A 105 -15.46 -0.68 22.92
CA HIS A 105 -14.37 0.17 23.42
C HIS A 105 -13.66 0.98 22.32
N LEU A 106 -13.76 0.57 21.04
CA LEU A 106 -13.22 1.30 19.88
C LEU A 106 -14.24 2.26 19.25
N GLN A 107 -15.50 2.23 19.68
CA GLN A 107 -16.51 3.12 19.14
C GLN A 107 -16.33 4.55 19.67
N ASP A 108 -16.67 5.54 18.84
CA ASP A 108 -16.51 6.94 19.19
C ASP A 108 -17.26 7.31 20.47
N ALA A 109 -16.55 7.95 21.38
CA ALA A 109 -17.03 8.39 22.68
C ALA A 109 -17.07 9.93 22.83
N HIS A 110 -16.94 10.68 21.72
CA HIS A 110 -16.87 12.15 21.75
C HIS A 110 -18.23 12.87 21.75
N TYR A 111 -19.35 12.16 21.81
CA TYR A 111 -20.69 12.74 21.85
C TYR A 111 -21.40 12.51 23.18
N GLY A 112 -22.30 13.42 23.57
CA GLY A 112 -23.08 13.32 24.80
C GLY A 112 -23.95 12.08 24.85
N GLY A 113 -23.86 11.30 25.95
CA GLY A 113 -24.64 10.07 26.16
C GLY A 113 -23.93 8.78 25.74
N HIS A 114 -22.72 8.83 25.20
CA HIS A 114 -21.92 7.66 24.83
C HIS A 114 -21.73 6.67 26.01
N GLU A 115 -21.59 7.18 27.24
CA GLU A 115 -21.43 6.37 28.45
C GLU A 115 -22.62 5.43 28.70
N LYS A 116 -23.86 5.91 28.43
CA LYS A 116 -25.07 5.08 28.55
C LYS A 116 -25.11 3.92 27.56
N LEU A 117 -24.37 4.04 26.46
CA LEU A 117 -24.25 3.01 25.43
C LEU A 117 -22.98 2.17 25.59
N GLY A 118 -22.17 2.44 26.63
CA GLY A 118 -20.93 1.73 26.91
C GLY A 118 -19.80 2.00 25.91
N LYS A 119 -19.96 2.97 24.99
CA LYS A 119 -18.99 3.25 23.92
C LYS A 119 -17.72 3.88 24.48
N GLY A 120 -16.56 3.42 24.03
CA GLY A 120 -15.24 3.88 24.45
C GLY A 120 -14.82 3.43 25.86
N ILE A 121 -15.69 2.74 26.62
CA ILE A 121 -15.34 2.26 27.95
C ILE A 121 -14.35 1.09 27.84
N GLY A 122 -13.23 1.22 28.58
CA GLY A 122 -12.18 0.19 28.58
C GLY A 122 -11.14 0.33 27.47
N TYR A 123 -11.23 1.37 26.65
CA TYR A 123 -10.19 1.63 25.66
C TYR A 123 -8.84 1.94 26.33
N LYS A 124 -7.81 1.23 25.90
CA LYS A 124 -6.42 1.47 26.35
C LYS A 124 -5.73 2.35 25.34
N TYR A 125 -5.36 3.57 25.75
CA TYR A 125 -4.66 4.51 24.87
C TYR A 125 -3.19 4.10 24.74
N ALA A 126 -2.78 3.71 23.55
CA ALA A 126 -1.46 3.13 23.32
C ALA A 126 -0.29 4.04 23.73
N HIS A 127 -0.45 5.37 23.62
CA HIS A 127 0.58 6.32 24.02
C HIS A 127 0.88 6.35 25.53
N ASP A 128 0.00 5.81 26.37
CA ASP A 128 0.20 5.69 27.81
C ASP A 128 1.07 4.46 28.18
N TYR A 129 1.45 3.65 27.19
CA TYR A 129 2.19 2.41 27.38
C TYR A 129 3.58 2.45 26.74
N PRO A 130 4.57 1.71 27.29
CA PRO A 130 5.91 1.64 26.73
C PRO A 130 5.94 1.23 25.25
N GLY A 131 6.71 1.96 24.44
CA GLY A 131 6.79 1.70 23.00
C GLY A 131 5.53 2.05 22.23
N HIS A 132 4.56 2.76 22.87
CA HIS A 132 3.27 3.11 22.26
C HIS A 132 2.49 1.89 21.76
N TYR A 133 2.64 0.77 22.45
CA TYR A 133 1.98 -0.48 22.14
C TYR A 133 1.26 -1.01 23.38
N VAL A 134 0.04 -1.50 23.18
CA VAL A 134 -0.75 -2.17 24.21
C VAL A 134 -1.55 -3.29 23.59
N GLU A 135 -1.53 -4.43 24.24
CA GLU A 135 -2.36 -5.57 23.85
C GLU A 135 -3.83 -5.30 24.19
N GLN A 136 -4.66 -5.21 23.17
CA GLN A 136 -6.12 -5.17 23.28
C GLN A 136 -6.75 -5.70 21.99
N GLN A 137 -8.02 -6.04 22.06
CA GLN A 137 -8.76 -6.48 20.89
C GLN A 137 -9.06 -5.30 19.97
N TYR A 138 -8.57 -5.35 18.72
CA TYR A 138 -8.84 -4.36 17.68
C TYR A 138 -9.81 -4.89 16.61
N LEU A 139 -9.74 -6.18 16.28
CA LEU A 139 -10.67 -6.78 15.33
C LEU A 139 -12.03 -7.08 16.01
N PRO A 140 -13.12 -7.04 15.23
CA PRO A 140 -14.42 -7.55 15.67
C PRO A 140 -14.32 -8.99 16.21
N SER A 141 -15.14 -9.30 17.21
CA SER A 141 -15.12 -10.64 17.85
C SER A 141 -15.42 -11.77 16.86
N GLU A 142 -16.21 -11.48 15.81
CA GLU A 142 -16.60 -12.43 14.78
C GLU A 142 -15.41 -12.88 13.90
N ILE A 143 -14.36 -12.08 13.87
CA ILE A 143 -13.12 -12.33 13.09
C ILE A 143 -11.86 -12.19 13.95
N GLU A 144 -12.01 -12.30 15.28
CA GLU A 144 -10.86 -12.27 16.20
C GLU A 144 -9.87 -13.40 15.85
N GLY A 145 -8.59 -13.06 15.84
CA GLY A 145 -7.54 -14.00 15.43
C GLY A 145 -7.30 -14.11 13.92
N SER A 146 -8.08 -13.40 13.09
CA SER A 146 -7.77 -13.31 11.66
C SER A 146 -6.49 -12.53 11.41
N HIS A 147 -5.71 -12.97 10.41
CA HIS A 147 -4.51 -12.30 9.94
C HIS A 147 -4.70 -11.91 8.47
N PHE A 148 -4.56 -10.63 8.15
CA PHE A 148 -4.70 -10.12 6.79
C PHE A 148 -3.36 -9.68 6.19
N TYR A 149 -2.50 -9.05 6.99
CA TYR A 149 -1.21 -8.56 6.53
C TYR A 149 -0.09 -9.47 7.03
N GLU A 150 0.59 -10.12 6.10
CA GLU A 150 1.74 -10.98 6.34
C GLU A 150 2.95 -10.36 5.63
N PRO A 151 3.81 -9.61 6.36
CA PRO A 151 4.97 -8.97 5.76
C PRO A 151 5.94 -10.00 5.20
N GLY A 152 6.52 -9.69 4.04
CA GLY A 152 7.56 -10.50 3.43
C GLY A 152 8.93 -10.33 4.10
N ASP A 153 9.91 -11.04 3.58
CA ASP A 153 11.29 -11.08 4.10
C ASP A 153 12.27 -10.21 3.29
N LEU A 154 11.77 -9.42 2.33
CA LEU A 154 12.58 -8.59 1.45
C LEU A 154 12.49 -7.09 1.82
N GLY A 155 13.58 -6.37 1.57
CA GLY A 155 13.63 -4.92 1.71
C GLY A 155 13.25 -4.43 3.11
N TYR A 156 12.46 -3.34 3.16
CA TYR A 156 11.99 -2.75 4.41
C TYR A 156 10.99 -3.66 5.14
N GLU A 157 10.22 -4.46 4.41
CA GLU A 157 9.17 -5.30 4.99
C GLU A 157 9.71 -6.30 6.02
N LYS A 158 10.95 -6.80 5.84
CA LYS A 158 11.63 -7.67 6.83
C LYS A 158 11.84 -7.01 8.20
N THR A 159 11.72 -5.69 8.29
CA THR A 159 11.86 -4.93 9.56
C THR A 159 10.52 -4.68 10.25
N ILE A 160 9.41 -4.95 9.57
CA ILE A 160 8.06 -4.82 10.12
C ILE A 160 7.81 -6.04 11.01
N LYS A 161 7.43 -5.78 12.26
CA LYS A 161 7.17 -6.82 13.28
C LYS A 161 5.68 -6.92 13.53
#